data_4e8c238ec2532ceb79cf7d0109a6696d
#
_entry.id   4e8c238ec2532ceb79cf7d0109a6696d
#
_cell.length_a   1.000
_cell.length_b   1.000
_cell.length_c   1.000
_cell.angle_alpha   90.00
_cell.angle_beta   90.00
_cell.angle_gamma   90.00
#
_symmetry.space_group_name_H-M   'P 1'
#
loop_
_entity.id
_entity.type
_entity.pdbx_description
1 polymer ?
#
loop_
_entity_poly.entity_id
_entity_poly.type
_entity_poly.pdbx_seq_one_letter_code
_entity_poly.pdbx_strand_id
1 'polypeptide(L)'
;MFDDNLIERFELASERIKEIKTAGGACCDGRFSDYFCKMSEFIISMTELFGKVKNNEFEDYTFNQLSEFNKSLYEDILEKNYDKSYANPVYAVKEMGLEYGRMLSFLYVELRGMIAYAYELRIAEMTVLMELFVEIYCSFESETPDSTSLRDIIYWYVSDYSDDFVEYRVREQIDTSLSFATDIIMNENLDDIRYLYKFGEYITDNEIMTATYLNSLPDEKISAMAHTFTEGYRKGFELTGKDISRKKTVNIRYCLGFERLVREEIKQFEEIGLKTTIYRAAVNTINKRMHIKIGYYGTSPNKQMEYDHRFDNGIYLDAAFIERKIGALKFAYEKNKEKASVFGGPAVMEVFGEEPFEPENRTECMTLDDKQRALSVKYDRESSEIVNNYIKGEERSFTIIAYPIPEIGKDYEKIFTKFYYNYENIIEKNKQNNYNKIDERERKKKYEKKKYNYNISSNCSNSNISMYHSKQNSKRKQKI
;
A
#
# COMPACT_ATOMS: atom_id res chain seq x y z
N MET A 1 -0.84 3.50 -21.57
CA MET A 1 0.41 3.85 -20.84
C MET A 1 1.65 3.34 -21.58
N PHE A 2 1.74 2.07 -21.90
CA PHE A 2 2.87 1.51 -22.66
C PHE A 2 2.59 1.64 -24.17
N ASP A 3 3.36 2.50 -24.84
CA ASP A 3 3.34 2.72 -26.28
C ASP A 3 4.78 2.69 -26.87
N ASP A 4 4.92 2.69 -28.19
CA ASP A 4 6.21 2.64 -28.86
C ASP A 4 7.07 3.87 -28.61
N ASN A 5 6.47 4.98 -28.13
CA ASN A 5 7.16 6.25 -27.88
C ASN A 5 7.49 6.46 -26.39
N LEU A 6 7.26 5.46 -25.51
CA LEU A 6 7.41 5.64 -24.06
C LEU A 6 8.81 6.14 -23.66
N ILE A 7 9.85 5.61 -24.26
CA ILE A 7 11.25 6.01 -23.96
C ILE A 7 11.48 7.47 -24.39
N GLU A 8 11.02 7.84 -25.58
CA GLU A 8 11.12 9.23 -26.06
C GLU A 8 10.37 10.20 -25.15
N ARG A 9 9.16 9.85 -24.74
CA ARG A 9 8.36 10.65 -23.78
C ARG A 9 9.09 10.84 -22.44
N PHE A 10 9.68 9.76 -21.92
CA PHE A 10 10.47 9.81 -20.69
C PHE A 10 11.69 10.74 -20.83
N GLU A 11 12.41 10.65 -21.95
CA GLU A 11 13.59 11.48 -22.22
C GLU A 11 13.19 12.95 -22.36
N LEU A 12 12.16 13.27 -23.15
CA LEU A 12 11.67 14.64 -23.34
C LEU A 12 11.20 15.28 -22.02
N ALA A 13 10.42 14.53 -21.21
CA ALA A 13 10.00 15.00 -19.90
C ALA A 13 11.20 15.22 -18.96
N SER A 14 12.20 14.33 -18.98
CA SER A 14 13.44 14.48 -18.19
C SER A 14 14.22 15.73 -18.57
N GLU A 15 14.38 15.99 -19.87
CA GLU A 15 15.07 17.20 -20.37
C GLU A 15 14.34 18.46 -19.92
N ARG A 16 13.01 18.49 -20.08
CA ARG A 16 12.20 19.65 -19.67
C ARG A 16 12.30 19.91 -18.18
N ILE A 17 12.30 18.89 -17.35
CA ILE A 17 12.43 19.02 -15.88
C ILE A 17 13.81 19.56 -15.48
N LYS A 18 14.88 19.16 -16.18
CA LYS A 18 16.22 19.72 -15.98
C LYS A 18 16.29 21.21 -16.35
N GLU A 19 15.58 21.65 -17.41
CA GLU A 19 15.44 23.06 -17.76
C GLU A 19 14.73 23.84 -16.66
N ILE A 20 13.61 23.31 -16.15
CA ILE A 20 12.85 23.93 -15.04
C ILE A 20 13.74 24.11 -13.81
N LYS A 21 14.50 23.09 -13.44
CA LYS A 21 15.47 23.18 -12.34
C LYS A 21 16.53 24.25 -12.61
N THR A 22 17.11 24.27 -13.80
CA THR A 22 18.17 25.21 -14.18
C THR A 22 17.68 26.66 -14.13
N ALA A 23 16.41 26.87 -14.47
CA ALA A 23 15.74 28.16 -14.32
C ALA A 23 15.34 28.51 -12.88
N GLY A 24 15.67 27.64 -11.88
CA GLY A 24 15.30 27.84 -10.48
C GLY A 24 13.78 27.76 -10.24
N GLY A 25 13.05 27.01 -11.07
CA GLY A 25 11.59 26.91 -11.01
C GLY A 25 10.88 28.22 -11.40
N ALA A 26 11.56 29.13 -12.11
CA ALA A 26 11.02 30.42 -12.45
C ALA A 26 9.71 30.31 -13.23
N CYS A 27 8.70 31.02 -12.76
CA CYS A 27 7.37 31.09 -13.36
C CYS A 27 6.81 32.52 -13.22
N CYS A 28 5.61 32.76 -13.71
CA CYS A 28 5.01 34.11 -13.72
C CYS A 28 4.85 34.74 -12.32
N ASP A 29 4.67 33.91 -11.28
CA ASP A 29 4.55 34.33 -9.88
C ASP A 29 5.60 33.63 -9.02
N GLY A 30 6.53 34.42 -8.50
CA GLY A 30 7.67 33.94 -7.72
C GLY A 30 7.31 33.13 -6.45
N ARG A 31 6.05 33.17 -6.00
CA ARG A 31 5.57 32.36 -4.87
C ARG A 31 5.69 30.85 -5.12
N PHE A 32 5.63 30.44 -6.38
CA PHE A 32 5.65 29.02 -6.76
C PHE A 32 7.05 28.53 -7.17
N SER A 33 8.01 29.45 -7.36
CA SER A 33 9.33 29.10 -7.90
C SER A 33 10.09 28.09 -7.02
N ASP A 34 10.12 28.29 -5.69
CA ASP A 34 10.78 27.35 -4.77
C ASP A 34 10.14 25.96 -4.82
N TYR A 35 8.81 25.89 -4.92
CA TYR A 35 8.08 24.63 -5.08
C TYR A 35 8.51 23.89 -6.35
N PHE A 36 8.45 24.55 -7.51
CA PHE A 36 8.81 23.92 -8.79
C PHE A 36 10.29 23.54 -8.86
N CYS A 37 11.18 24.34 -8.28
CA CYS A 37 12.60 24.01 -8.19
C CYS A 37 12.83 22.72 -7.37
N LYS A 38 12.26 22.64 -6.16
CA LYS A 38 12.39 21.46 -5.29
C LYS A 38 11.78 20.21 -5.90
N MET A 39 10.62 20.34 -6.56
CA MET A 39 10.00 19.20 -7.23
C MET A 39 10.84 18.72 -8.42
N SER A 40 11.42 19.64 -9.20
CA SER A 40 12.33 19.26 -10.28
C SER A 40 13.56 18.52 -9.75
N GLU A 41 14.14 18.96 -8.62
CA GLU A 41 15.25 18.28 -7.96
C GLU A 41 14.88 16.86 -7.51
N PHE A 42 13.71 16.72 -6.91
CA PHE A 42 13.19 15.42 -6.51
C PHE A 42 13.01 14.48 -7.71
N ILE A 43 12.34 14.94 -8.78
CA ILE A 43 12.10 14.11 -9.97
C ILE A 43 13.42 13.70 -10.64
N ILE A 44 14.39 14.63 -10.76
CA ILE A 44 15.72 14.29 -11.29
C ILE A 44 16.37 13.20 -10.44
N SER A 45 16.33 13.32 -9.11
CA SER A 45 16.89 12.28 -8.23
C SER A 45 16.19 10.93 -8.40
N MET A 46 14.89 10.91 -8.75
CA MET A 46 14.16 9.66 -9.05
C MET A 46 14.59 9.04 -10.39
N THR A 47 14.89 9.88 -11.40
CA THR A 47 15.44 9.36 -12.67
C THR A 47 16.85 8.79 -12.50
N GLU A 48 17.65 9.39 -11.62
CA GLU A 48 18.97 8.87 -11.23
C GLU A 48 18.84 7.55 -10.44
N LEU A 49 17.89 7.50 -9.50
CA LEU A 49 17.57 6.27 -8.74
C LEU A 49 17.18 5.14 -9.69
N PHE A 50 16.30 5.39 -10.65
CA PHE A 50 15.93 4.41 -11.68
C PHE A 50 17.15 3.88 -12.42
N GLY A 51 18.09 4.77 -12.81
CA GLY A 51 19.35 4.38 -13.44
C GLY A 51 20.20 3.48 -12.55
N LYS A 52 20.36 3.84 -11.28
CA LYS A 52 21.12 3.05 -10.28
C LYS A 52 20.53 1.65 -10.09
N VAL A 53 19.20 1.56 -9.93
CA VAL A 53 18.51 0.27 -9.77
C VAL A 53 18.70 -0.59 -11.04
N LYS A 54 18.47 0.00 -12.22
CA LYS A 54 18.62 -0.69 -13.52
C LYS A 54 20.02 -1.24 -13.74
N ASN A 55 21.04 -0.52 -13.25
CA ASN A 55 22.46 -0.91 -13.38
C ASN A 55 22.97 -1.77 -12.21
N ASN A 56 22.11 -2.12 -11.24
CA ASN A 56 22.47 -2.86 -10.01
C ASN A 56 23.57 -2.16 -9.18
N GLU A 57 23.64 -0.83 -9.17
CA GLU A 57 24.71 -0.09 -8.48
C GLU A 57 24.66 -0.27 -6.95
N PHE A 58 23.52 -0.64 -6.38
CA PHE A 58 23.35 -0.83 -4.93
C PHE A 58 23.99 -2.12 -4.39
N GLU A 59 24.41 -3.05 -5.24
CA GLU A 59 25.13 -4.26 -4.80
C GLU A 59 26.45 -3.94 -4.11
N ASP A 60 27.11 -2.86 -4.53
CA ASP A 60 28.39 -2.41 -3.97
C ASP A 60 28.24 -1.56 -2.69
N TYR A 61 27.01 -1.19 -2.31
CA TYR A 61 26.78 -0.34 -1.14
C TYR A 61 26.83 -1.16 0.14
N THR A 62 27.48 -0.61 1.16
CA THR A 62 27.43 -1.14 2.52
C THR A 62 26.02 -0.91 3.13
N PHE A 63 25.72 -1.65 4.18
CA PHE A 63 24.46 -1.45 4.94
C PHE A 63 24.26 0.01 5.35
N ASN A 64 25.30 0.67 5.87
CA ASN A 64 25.20 2.08 6.29
C ASN A 64 24.90 3.01 5.12
N GLN A 65 25.55 2.81 3.98
CA GLN A 65 25.29 3.60 2.78
C GLN A 65 23.84 3.43 2.27
N LEU A 66 23.32 2.20 2.29
CA LEU A 66 21.92 1.94 1.94
C LEU A 66 20.95 2.59 2.91
N SER A 67 21.24 2.50 4.22
CA SER A 67 20.42 3.13 5.26
C SER A 67 20.39 4.65 5.12
N GLU A 68 21.56 5.27 4.93
CA GLU A 68 21.65 6.73 4.71
C GLU A 68 20.94 7.14 3.42
N PHE A 69 21.13 6.39 2.33
CA PHE A 69 20.45 6.65 1.08
C PHE A 69 18.93 6.52 1.22
N ASN A 70 18.44 5.45 1.83
CA ASN A 70 17.01 5.24 2.08
C ASN A 70 16.42 6.40 2.91
N LYS A 71 17.10 6.82 3.99
CA LYS A 71 16.68 7.97 4.80
C LYS A 71 16.64 9.27 3.98
N SER A 72 17.61 9.47 3.09
CA SER A 72 17.66 10.69 2.26
C SER A 72 16.47 10.82 1.31
N LEU A 73 15.92 9.71 0.81
CA LEU A 73 14.73 9.70 -0.05
C LEU A 73 13.47 10.22 0.66
N TYR A 74 13.45 10.20 1.97
CA TYR A 74 12.29 10.56 2.80
C TYR A 74 12.56 11.74 3.74
N GLU A 75 13.76 12.33 3.71
CA GLU A 75 14.20 13.29 4.71
C GLU A 75 13.29 14.51 4.84
N ASP A 76 12.77 14.99 3.72
CA ASP A 76 11.88 16.16 3.65
C ASP A 76 10.52 15.96 4.31
N ILE A 77 10.07 14.70 4.44
CA ILE A 77 8.78 14.36 5.06
C ILE A 77 8.91 13.74 6.46
N LEU A 78 10.14 13.44 6.93
CA LEU A 78 10.32 12.99 8.30
C LEU A 78 9.81 14.04 9.28
N GLU A 79 9.30 13.61 10.44
CA GLU A 79 8.65 14.49 11.44
C GLU A 79 9.45 15.76 11.73
N LYS A 80 10.78 15.66 11.87
CA LYS A 80 11.68 16.80 12.16
C LYS A 80 11.72 17.87 11.07
N ASN A 81 11.38 17.54 9.81
CA ASN A 81 11.44 18.43 8.65
C ASN A 81 10.07 18.75 8.07
N TYR A 82 9.04 17.99 8.45
CA TYR A 82 7.71 18.05 7.86
C TYR A 82 7.06 19.44 7.92
N ASP A 83 7.31 20.20 8.99
CA ASP A 83 6.78 21.57 9.13
C ASP A 83 7.24 22.56 8.06
N LYS A 84 8.28 22.21 7.30
CA LYS A 84 8.82 23.02 6.20
C LYS A 84 8.76 22.31 4.85
N SER A 85 8.08 21.19 4.79
CA SER A 85 7.86 20.42 3.56
C SER A 85 6.60 20.87 2.83
N TYR A 86 6.64 20.92 1.50
CA TYR A 86 5.43 21.12 0.68
C TYR A 86 4.47 19.91 0.74
N ALA A 87 4.90 18.77 1.27
CA ALA A 87 4.01 17.68 1.66
C ALA A 87 3.13 18.03 2.87
N ASN A 88 3.45 19.10 3.62
CA ASN A 88 2.63 19.57 4.74
C ASN A 88 1.60 20.60 4.22
N PRO A 89 0.30 20.30 4.22
CA PRO A 89 -0.72 21.23 3.73
C PRO A 89 -0.69 22.60 4.43
N VAL A 90 -0.33 22.64 5.72
CA VAL A 90 -0.22 23.91 6.45
C VAL A 90 0.89 24.79 5.87
N TYR A 91 2.06 24.22 5.62
CA TYR A 91 3.18 24.93 5.01
C TYR A 91 2.85 25.33 3.57
N ALA A 92 2.34 24.40 2.78
CA ALA A 92 2.00 24.64 1.37
C ALA A 92 0.93 25.77 1.23
N VAL A 93 -0.10 25.75 2.05
CA VAL A 93 -1.16 26.78 2.08
C VAL A 93 -0.60 28.13 2.52
N LYS A 94 0.30 28.16 3.50
CA LYS A 94 0.93 29.40 3.94
C LYS A 94 1.75 30.05 2.83
N GLU A 95 2.50 29.27 2.06
CA GLU A 95 3.38 29.80 1.00
C GLU A 95 2.61 30.12 -0.29
N MET A 96 1.59 29.34 -0.67
CA MET A 96 0.94 29.40 -1.98
C MET A 96 -0.55 29.77 -1.95
N GLY A 97 -1.15 29.93 -0.77
CA GLY A 97 -2.59 30.16 -0.60
C GLY A 97 -3.40 28.85 -0.57
N LEU A 98 -4.65 28.96 -0.09
CA LEU A 98 -5.46 27.79 0.27
C LEU A 98 -5.68 26.81 -0.89
N GLU A 99 -6.11 27.30 -2.05
CA GLU A 99 -6.47 26.45 -3.18
C GLU A 99 -5.23 25.81 -3.85
N TYR A 100 -4.24 26.63 -4.18
CA TYR A 100 -3.00 26.14 -4.79
C TYR A 100 -2.20 25.27 -3.81
N GLY A 101 -2.10 25.68 -2.55
CA GLY A 101 -1.38 24.95 -1.53
C GLY A 101 -1.90 23.52 -1.35
N ARG A 102 -3.22 23.32 -1.35
CA ARG A 102 -3.84 21.99 -1.29
C ARG A 102 -3.52 21.13 -2.50
N MET A 103 -3.68 21.67 -3.71
CA MET A 103 -3.46 20.94 -4.96
C MET A 103 -1.98 20.63 -5.19
N LEU A 104 -1.10 21.58 -4.91
CA LEU A 104 0.34 21.39 -5.08
C LEU A 104 0.96 20.52 -3.98
N SER A 105 0.40 20.54 -2.75
CA SER A 105 0.76 19.59 -1.70
C SER A 105 0.34 18.16 -2.06
N PHE A 106 -0.86 17.99 -2.63
CA PHE A 106 -1.28 16.71 -3.21
C PHE A 106 -0.30 16.23 -4.28
N LEU A 107 0.05 17.09 -5.25
CA LEU A 107 1.00 16.73 -6.32
C LEU A 107 2.36 16.33 -5.74
N TYR A 108 2.83 17.05 -4.72
CA TYR A 108 4.08 16.73 -4.03
C TYR A 108 4.08 15.30 -3.50
N VAL A 109 2.99 14.89 -2.85
CA VAL A 109 2.85 13.52 -2.27
C VAL A 109 2.62 12.47 -3.36
N GLU A 110 1.90 12.79 -4.43
CA GLU A 110 1.68 11.87 -5.55
C GLU A 110 2.99 11.55 -6.28
N LEU A 111 3.83 12.57 -6.54
CA LEU A 111 5.14 12.39 -7.17
C LEU A 111 6.10 11.54 -6.32
N ARG A 112 5.94 11.47 -5.01
CA ARG A 112 6.74 10.56 -4.16
C ARG A 112 6.51 9.09 -4.46
N GLY A 113 5.42 8.73 -5.11
CA GLY A 113 5.21 7.39 -5.66
C GLY A 113 6.31 6.94 -6.63
N MET A 114 7.05 7.88 -7.21
CA MET A 114 8.20 7.60 -8.08
C MET A 114 9.32 6.81 -7.38
N ILE A 115 9.43 6.89 -6.04
CA ILE A 115 10.41 6.07 -5.29
C ILE A 115 10.14 4.59 -5.55
N ALA A 116 8.92 4.12 -5.32
CA ALA A 116 8.55 2.73 -5.57
C ALA A 116 8.66 2.38 -7.05
N TYR A 117 8.22 3.25 -7.95
CA TYR A 117 8.30 3.01 -9.39
C TYR A 117 9.75 2.91 -9.90
N ALA A 118 10.68 3.68 -9.35
CA ALA A 118 12.09 3.58 -9.71
C ALA A 118 12.70 2.23 -9.28
N TYR A 119 12.40 1.75 -8.07
CA TYR A 119 12.85 0.44 -7.61
C TYR A 119 12.21 -0.72 -8.39
N GLU A 120 10.95 -0.60 -8.78
CA GLU A 120 10.22 -1.58 -9.57
C GLU A 120 10.49 -1.47 -11.08
N LEU A 121 11.34 -0.55 -11.52
CA LEU A 121 11.65 -0.22 -12.92
C LEU A 121 10.39 0.09 -13.76
N ARG A 122 9.41 0.74 -13.17
CA ARG A 122 8.12 1.09 -13.77
C ARG A 122 8.20 2.43 -14.49
N ILE A 123 8.93 2.44 -15.60
CA ILE A 123 9.20 3.67 -16.38
C ILE A 123 7.93 4.34 -16.89
N ALA A 124 6.86 3.59 -17.19
CA ALA A 124 5.62 4.15 -17.71
C ALA A 124 4.91 5.04 -16.67
N GLU A 125 4.82 4.58 -15.43
CA GLU A 125 4.22 5.35 -14.34
C GLU A 125 5.08 6.56 -13.98
N MET A 126 6.41 6.41 -14.03
CA MET A 126 7.32 7.55 -13.85
C MET A 126 7.10 8.61 -14.95
N THR A 127 7.02 8.19 -16.20
CA THR A 127 6.78 9.09 -17.36
C THR A 127 5.50 9.88 -17.17
N VAL A 128 4.41 9.22 -16.83
CA VAL A 128 3.09 9.85 -16.62
C VAL A 128 3.15 10.90 -15.50
N LEU A 129 3.84 10.62 -14.39
CA LEU A 129 4.01 11.58 -13.31
C LEU A 129 4.90 12.76 -13.70
N MET A 130 5.92 12.54 -14.50
CA MET A 130 6.79 13.59 -15.03
C MET A 130 6.02 14.50 -15.99
N GLU A 131 5.20 13.95 -16.86
CA GLU A 131 4.34 14.69 -17.78
C GLU A 131 3.30 15.52 -17.01
N LEU A 132 2.67 14.95 -15.98
CA LEU A 132 1.76 15.69 -15.08
C LEU A 132 2.46 16.90 -14.45
N PHE A 133 3.68 16.71 -13.94
CA PHE A 133 4.45 17.81 -13.36
C PHE A 133 4.77 18.89 -14.40
N VAL A 134 5.22 18.50 -15.59
CA VAL A 134 5.54 19.44 -16.69
C VAL A 134 4.30 20.20 -17.14
N GLU A 135 3.15 19.54 -17.30
CA GLU A 135 1.89 20.17 -17.69
C GLU A 135 1.45 21.22 -16.66
N ILE A 136 1.50 20.86 -15.36
CA ILE A 136 1.18 21.80 -14.29
C ILE A 136 2.17 22.98 -14.31
N TYR A 137 3.48 22.74 -14.41
CA TYR A 137 4.46 23.84 -14.47
C TYR A 137 4.21 24.75 -15.67
N CYS A 138 3.98 24.21 -16.86
CA CYS A 138 3.72 25.00 -18.07
C CYS A 138 2.49 25.92 -17.93
N SER A 139 1.48 25.50 -17.16
CA SER A 139 0.32 26.36 -16.88
C SER A 139 0.69 27.63 -16.07
N PHE A 140 1.82 27.61 -15.34
CA PHE A 140 2.34 28.75 -14.57
C PHE A 140 3.41 29.59 -15.30
N GLU A 141 3.82 29.24 -16.52
CA GLU A 141 4.93 29.95 -17.19
C GLU A 141 4.56 31.37 -17.58
N SER A 142 3.38 31.61 -18.15
CA SER A 142 2.96 32.91 -18.66
C SER A 142 2.05 33.69 -17.72
N GLU A 143 1.19 32.98 -16.98
CA GLU A 143 0.27 33.56 -16.01
C GLU A 143 -0.02 32.54 -14.93
N THR A 144 -0.49 32.96 -13.74
CA THR A 144 -0.99 32.04 -12.72
C THR A 144 -2.33 31.48 -13.20
N PRO A 145 -2.47 30.16 -13.42
CA PRO A 145 -3.72 29.60 -13.87
C PRO A 145 -4.80 29.82 -12.80
N ASP A 146 -6.07 29.90 -13.19
CA ASP A 146 -7.12 29.83 -12.18
C ASP A 146 -7.15 28.43 -11.52
N SER A 147 -7.68 28.38 -10.30
CA SER A 147 -7.67 27.13 -9.52
C SER A 147 -8.51 26.02 -10.14
N THR A 148 -9.48 26.37 -10.99
CA THR A 148 -10.30 25.37 -11.71
C THR A 148 -9.46 24.70 -12.80
N SER A 149 -8.71 25.48 -13.58
CA SER A 149 -7.82 24.96 -14.62
C SER A 149 -6.76 24.01 -14.04
N LEU A 150 -6.17 24.37 -12.91
CA LEU A 150 -5.23 23.46 -12.22
C LEU A 150 -5.90 22.16 -11.75
N ARG A 151 -7.12 22.26 -11.22
CA ARG A 151 -7.92 21.11 -10.81
C ARG A 151 -8.26 20.22 -12.01
N ASP A 152 -8.57 20.79 -13.16
CA ASP A 152 -8.90 20.05 -14.38
C ASP A 152 -7.70 19.24 -14.87
N ILE A 153 -6.47 19.76 -14.80
CA ILE A 153 -5.26 18.99 -15.13
C ILE A 153 -5.15 17.74 -14.22
N ILE A 154 -5.32 17.91 -12.90
CA ILE A 154 -5.30 16.81 -11.95
C ILE A 154 -6.44 15.82 -12.23
N TYR A 155 -7.64 16.32 -12.54
CA TYR A 155 -8.80 15.49 -12.87
C TYR A 155 -8.55 14.62 -14.10
N TRP A 156 -8.01 15.19 -15.17
CA TRP A 156 -7.72 14.43 -16.38
C TRP A 156 -6.61 13.40 -16.16
N TYR A 157 -5.59 13.73 -15.38
CA TYR A 157 -4.58 12.74 -14.99
C TYR A 157 -5.21 11.50 -14.32
N VAL A 158 -6.03 11.68 -13.29
CA VAL A 158 -6.65 10.53 -12.59
C VAL A 158 -7.70 9.82 -13.44
N SER A 159 -8.40 10.55 -14.33
CA SER A 159 -9.41 10.00 -15.23
C SER A 159 -8.77 9.15 -16.33
N ASP A 160 -7.80 9.71 -17.04
CA ASP A 160 -7.23 9.10 -18.25
C ASP A 160 -6.40 7.86 -17.94
N TYR A 161 -5.67 7.87 -16.81
CA TYR A 161 -4.86 6.73 -16.39
C TYR A 161 -5.57 5.75 -15.46
N SER A 162 -6.88 5.94 -15.20
CA SER A 162 -7.65 5.03 -14.34
C SER A 162 -7.62 3.57 -14.79
N ASP A 163 -7.73 3.31 -16.09
CA ASP A 163 -7.75 1.94 -16.62
C ASP A 163 -6.43 1.21 -16.33
N ASP A 164 -5.29 1.86 -16.57
CA ASP A 164 -3.96 1.28 -16.37
C ASP A 164 -3.66 1.03 -14.90
N PHE A 165 -3.87 2.03 -14.05
CA PHE A 165 -3.58 1.92 -12.62
C PHE A 165 -4.51 0.93 -11.92
N VAL A 166 -5.80 0.90 -12.27
CA VAL A 166 -6.77 -0.04 -11.68
C VAL A 166 -6.49 -1.46 -12.18
N GLU A 167 -6.16 -1.66 -13.46
CA GLU A 167 -5.80 -2.98 -13.97
C GLU A 167 -4.55 -3.51 -13.28
N TYR A 168 -3.50 -2.68 -13.16
CA TYR A 168 -2.28 -3.09 -12.45
C TYR A 168 -2.61 -3.52 -11.02
N ARG A 169 -3.45 -2.75 -10.30
CA ARG A 169 -3.84 -3.08 -8.92
C ARG A 169 -4.62 -4.39 -8.81
N VAL A 170 -5.47 -4.71 -9.77
CA VAL A 170 -6.16 -6.01 -9.84
C VAL A 170 -5.15 -7.13 -10.07
N ARG A 171 -4.21 -6.94 -11.00
CA ARG A 171 -3.19 -7.93 -11.32
C ARG A 171 -2.26 -8.22 -10.14
N GLU A 172 -1.86 -7.22 -9.36
CA GLU A 172 -1.04 -7.42 -8.15
C GLU A 172 -1.62 -8.46 -7.18
N GLN A 173 -2.93 -8.65 -7.18
CA GLN A 173 -3.57 -9.62 -6.30
C GLN A 173 -3.64 -11.03 -6.87
N ILE A 174 -3.73 -11.17 -8.20
CA ILE A 174 -4.12 -12.42 -8.85
C ILE A 174 -3.14 -12.91 -9.92
N ASP A 175 -2.17 -12.08 -10.30
CA ASP A 175 -1.26 -12.36 -11.42
C ASP A 175 0.17 -12.58 -10.94
N THR A 176 0.59 -13.83 -10.88
CA THR A 176 1.95 -14.23 -10.45
C THR A 176 3.06 -13.82 -11.43
N SER A 177 2.74 -13.23 -12.58
CA SER A 177 3.75 -12.65 -13.47
C SER A 177 4.29 -11.30 -12.97
N LEU A 178 3.61 -10.67 -12.00
CA LEU A 178 4.11 -9.50 -11.29
C LEU A 178 4.94 -9.97 -10.09
N SER A 179 6.19 -10.31 -10.33
CA SER A 179 7.04 -11.08 -9.40
C SER A 179 8.06 -10.24 -8.62
N PHE A 180 8.07 -8.90 -8.76
CA PHE A 180 9.10 -8.04 -8.16
C PHE A 180 9.42 -8.40 -6.70
N ALA A 181 8.43 -8.39 -5.82
CA ALA A 181 8.64 -8.72 -4.41
C ALA A 181 8.92 -10.22 -4.19
N THR A 182 8.27 -11.10 -4.96
CA THR A 182 8.52 -12.55 -4.88
C THR A 182 9.96 -12.87 -5.31
N ASP A 183 10.47 -12.20 -6.34
CA ASP A 183 11.85 -12.40 -6.81
C ASP A 183 12.87 -11.99 -5.75
N ILE A 184 12.67 -10.88 -5.06
CA ILE A 184 13.52 -10.48 -3.91
C ILE A 184 13.45 -11.55 -2.82
N ILE A 185 12.24 -11.92 -2.39
CA ILE A 185 12.06 -12.90 -1.31
C ILE A 185 12.71 -14.24 -1.65
N MET A 186 12.59 -14.72 -2.88
CA MET A 186 13.05 -16.07 -3.25
C MET A 186 14.53 -16.14 -3.63
N ASN A 187 15.09 -15.07 -4.22
CA ASN A 187 16.41 -15.12 -4.83
C ASN A 187 17.50 -14.41 -4.02
N GLU A 188 17.15 -13.44 -3.16
CA GLU A 188 18.17 -12.71 -2.38
C GLU A 188 18.71 -13.56 -1.21
N ASN A 189 19.94 -13.24 -0.78
CA ASN A 189 20.48 -13.78 0.46
C ASN A 189 19.84 -13.06 1.64
N LEU A 190 18.83 -13.67 2.31
CA LEU A 190 18.12 -13.07 3.42
C LEU A 190 18.94 -12.98 4.72
N ASP A 191 20.09 -13.65 4.84
CA ASP A 191 21.01 -13.47 5.96
C ASP A 191 21.73 -12.10 5.88
N ASP A 192 21.81 -11.54 4.68
CA ASP A 192 22.29 -10.17 4.46
C ASP A 192 21.11 -9.20 4.44
N ILE A 193 20.82 -8.58 5.55
CA ILE A 193 19.66 -7.68 5.74
C ILE A 193 19.64 -6.46 4.80
N ARG A 194 20.69 -6.24 3.98
CA ARG A 194 20.69 -5.22 2.93
C ARG A 194 19.57 -5.43 1.90
N TYR A 195 19.08 -6.67 1.74
CA TYR A 195 17.97 -6.97 0.85
C TYR A 195 16.70 -6.14 1.15
N LEU A 196 16.48 -5.71 2.40
CA LEU A 196 15.34 -4.89 2.78
C LEU A 196 15.24 -3.61 1.96
N TYR A 197 16.38 -3.00 1.63
CA TYR A 197 16.41 -1.76 0.84
C TYR A 197 16.07 -1.95 -0.64
N LYS A 198 16.04 -3.19 -1.14
CA LYS A 198 15.64 -3.48 -2.53
C LYS A 198 14.14 -3.31 -2.78
N PHE A 199 13.33 -3.32 -1.73
CA PHE A 199 11.87 -3.13 -1.86
C PHE A 199 11.46 -1.70 -2.21
N GLY A 200 12.33 -0.70 -2.02
CA GLY A 200 12.01 0.70 -2.29
C GLY A 200 10.99 1.29 -1.30
N GLU A 201 10.95 0.75 -0.09
CA GLU A 201 10.13 1.24 1.02
C GLU A 201 11.01 1.92 2.09
N TYR A 202 10.41 2.72 2.96
CA TYR A 202 11.12 3.30 4.10
C TYR A 202 11.41 2.21 5.13
N ILE A 203 12.67 2.00 5.45
CA ILE A 203 13.13 0.96 6.38
C ILE A 203 13.51 1.58 7.73
N THR A 204 12.92 1.04 8.77
CA THR A 204 13.18 1.44 10.17
C THR A 204 13.84 0.31 10.96
N ASP A 205 14.12 0.60 12.23
CA ASP A 205 14.65 -0.41 13.15
C ASP A 205 13.67 -1.61 13.34
N ASN A 206 12.36 -1.41 13.12
CA ASN A 206 11.39 -2.50 13.22
C ASN A 206 11.65 -3.60 12.18
N GLU A 207 11.83 -3.23 10.92
CA GLU A 207 12.09 -4.17 9.83
C GLU A 207 13.45 -4.85 10.01
N ILE A 208 14.48 -4.05 10.35
CA ILE A 208 15.86 -4.53 10.57
C ILE A 208 15.92 -5.54 11.72
N MET A 209 15.34 -5.19 12.88
CA MET A 209 15.36 -6.05 14.06
C MET A 209 14.48 -7.29 13.87
N THR A 210 13.35 -7.18 13.17
CA THR A 210 12.50 -8.34 12.86
C THR A 210 13.24 -9.31 11.97
N ALA A 211 13.86 -8.86 10.87
CA ALA A 211 14.64 -9.70 9.97
C ALA A 211 15.82 -10.36 10.71
N THR A 212 16.56 -9.57 11.52
CA THR A 212 17.68 -10.09 12.31
C THR A 212 17.24 -11.16 13.29
N TYR A 213 16.12 -10.94 14.00
CA TYR A 213 15.59 -11.92 14.93
C TYR A 213 15.16 -13.20 14.24
N LEU A 214 14.39 -13.11 13.14
CA LEU A 214 13.98 -14.29 12.39
C LEU A 214 15.17 -15.06 11.80
N ASN A 215 16.23 -14.36 11.38
CA ASN A 215 17.47 -14.98 10.91
C ASN A 215 18.25 -15.70 12.04
N SER A 216 18.02 -15.34 13.30
CA SER A 216 18.60 -16.05 14.44
C SER A 216 17.89 -17.36 14.80
N LEU A 217 16.68 -17.58 14.27
CA LEU A 217 15.88 -18.79 14.59
C LEU A 217 16.33 -19.99 13.76
N PRO A 218 16.26 -21.22 14.30
CA PRO A 218 16.49 -22.46 13.54
C PRO A 218 15.48 -22.60 12.38
N ASP A 219 15.90 -23.27 11.30
CA ASP A 219 15.05 -23.51 10.12
C ASP A 219 13.78 -24.31 10.48
N GLU A 220 13.90 -25.29 11.38
CA GLU A 220 12.76 -26.08 11.83
C GLU A 220 11.69 -25.20 12.49
N LYS A 221 12.11 -24.14 13.19
CA LYS A 221 11.18 -23.23 13.83
C LYS A 221 10.49 -22.33 12.81
N ILE A 222 11.23 -21.80 11.84
CA ILE A 222 10.68 -21.03 10.72
C ILE A 222 9.69 -21.88 9.93
N SER A 223 10.05 -23.13 9.60
CA SER A 223 9.17 -24.05 8.88
C SER A 223 7.89 -24.38 9.66
N ALA A 224 7.98 -24.58 10.98
CA ALA A 224 6.82 -24.79 11.83
C ALA A 224 5.90 -23.56 11.92
N MET A 225 6.46 -22.35 11.96
CA MET A 225 5.69 -21.10 11.92
C MET A 225 4.96 -20.95 10.58
N ALA A 226 5.67 -21.16 9.47
CA ALA A 226 5.09 -21.14 8.13
C ALA A 226 3.98 -22.20 7.99
N HIS A 227 4.20 -23.40 8.52
CA HIS A 227 3.19 -24.48 8.51
C HIS A 227 1.91 -24.10 9.26
N THR A 228 2.03 -23.39 10.38
CA THR A 228 0.86 -22.88 11.11
C THR A 228 0.01 -21.97 10.24
N PHE A 229 0.65 -21.13 9.45
CA PHE A 229 0.00 -20.16 8.55
C PHE A 229 -0.63 -20.86 7.34
N THR A 230 0.13 -21.68 6.63
CA THR A 230 -0.31 -22.39 5.42
C THR A 230 -1.37 -23.47 5.73
N GLU A 231 -1.21 -24.22 6.82
CA GLU A 231 -2.21 -25.17 7.29
C GLU A 231 -3.49 -24.48 7.75
N GLY A 232 -3.37 -23.33 8.43
CA GLY A 232 -4.52 -22.47 8.77
C GLY A 232 -5.33 -22.07 7.54
N TYR A 233 -4.66 -21.71 6.46
CA TYR A 233 -5.28 -21.38 5.17
C TYR A 233 -5.99 -22.61 4.57
N ARG A 234 -5.31 -23.76 4.48
CA ARG A 234 -5.87 -25.02 3.99
C ARG A 234 -7.09 -25.47 4.80
N LYS A 235 -6.99 -25.38 6.13
CA LYS A 235 -8.10 -25.70 7.05
C LYS A 235 -9.30 -24.77 6.86
N GLY A 236 -9.07 -23.50 6.49
CA GLY A 236 -10.14 -22.58 6.16
C GLY A 236 -11.02 -23.08 5.01
N PHE A 237 -10.44 -23.71 3.99
CA PHE A 237 -11.18 -24.38 2.92
C PHE A 237 -11.92 -25.62 3.42
N GLU A 238 -11.23 -26.52 4.10
CA GLU A 238 -11.77 -27.77 4.62
C GLU A 238 -12.98 -27.55 5.54
N LEU A 239 -12.85 -26.66 6.53
CA LEU A 239 -13.89 -26.39 7.52
C LEU A 239 -15.14 -25.71 6.92
N THR A 240 -14.99 -25.04 5.78
CA THR A 240 -16.10 -24.39 5.08
C THR A 240 -16.63 -25.18 3.89
N GLY A 241 -16.13 -26.42 3.71
CA GLY A 241 -16.55 -27.33 2.62
C GLY A 241 -16.18 -26.82 1.22
N LYS A 242 -15.11 -26.03 1.10
CA LYS A 242 -14.63 -25.47 -0.16
C LYS A 242 -13.49 -26.31 -0.72
N ASP A 243 -13.42 -26.39 -2.04
CA ASP A 243 -12.40 -27.18 -2.74
C ASP A 243 -11.19 -26.32 -3.12
N ILE A 244 -10.09 -26.48 -2.36
CA ILE A 244 -8.84 -25.77 -2.60
C ILE A 244 -8.18 -26.19 -3.92
N SER A 245 -8.40 -27.41 -4.43
CA SER A 245 -7.78 -27.90 -5.67
C SER A 245 -8.20 -27.10 -6.92
N ARG A 246 -9.33 -26.37 -6.84
CA ARG A 246 -9.81 -25.45 -7.87
C ARG A 246 -9.08 -24.13 -7.90
N LYS A 247 -8.24 -23.86 -6.92
CA LYS A 247 -7.49 -22.60 -6.79
C LYS A 247 -6.03 -22.78 -7.21
N LYS A 248 -5.42 -21.71 -7.72
CA LYS A 248 -4.06 -21.71 -8.25
C LYS A 248 -3.18 -20.63 -7.62
N THR A 249 -3.80 -19.60 -7.02
CA THR A 249 -3.08 -18.44 -6.49
C THR A 249 -3.58 -18.05 -5.11
N VAL A 250 -2.65 -17.58 -4.28
CA VAL A 250 -2.88 -16.98 -2.97
C VAL A 250 -2.14 -15.64 -2.91
N ASN A 251 -2.72 -14.61 -2.26
CA ASN A 251 -2.07 -13.32 -2.08
C ASN A 251 -1.57 -13.18 -0.64
N ILE A 252 -0.25 -13.19 -0.46
CA ILE A 252 0.37 -12.98 0.86
C ILE A 252 0.45 -11.48 1.14
N ARG A 253 0.08 -11.08 2.35
CA ARG A 253 0.14 -9.71 2.87
C ARG A 253 0.91 -9.70 4.17
N TYR A 254 1.97 -8.92 4.23
CA TYR A 254 2.86 -8.87 5.39
C TYR A 254 3.58 -7.51 5.46
N CYS A 255 4.24 -7.22 6.58
CA CYS A 255 5.17 -6.10 6.71
C CYS A 255 6.60 -6.58 6.47
N LEU A 256 7.46 -5.72 5.92
CA LEU A 256 8.86 -6.05 5.70
C LEU A 256 9.57 -6.48 7.01
N GLY A 257 10.60 -7.29 6.87
CA GLY A 257 11.32 -7.93 7.97
C GLY A 257 10.93 -9.40 8.19
N PHE A 258 9.82 -9.87 7.60
CA PHE A 258 9.33 -11.24 7.72
C PHE A 258 9.72 -12.14 6.53
N GLU A 259 10.58 -11.69 5.62
CA GLU A 259 10.85 -12.35 4.34
C GLU A 259 11.35 -13.79 4.48
N ARG A 260 12.14 -14.09 5.52
CA ARG A 260 12.58 -15.47 5.77
C ARG A 260 11.39 -16.41 6.08
N LEU A 261 10.42 -15.93 6.84
CA LEU A 261 9.20 -16.67 7.11
C LEU A 261 8.33 -16.77 5.85
N VAL A 262 8.14 -15.67 5.14
CA VAL A 262 7.36 -15.62 3.90
C VAL A 262 7.96 -16.50 2.81
N ARG A 263 9.29 -16.58 2.69
CA ARG A 263 9.97 -17.51 1.77
C ARG A 263 9.56 -18.96 2.03
N GLU A 264 9.50 -19.35 3.28
CA GLU A 264 9.09 -20.69 3.66
C GLU A 264 7.58 -20.92 3.43
N GLU A 265 6.75 -19.90 3.69
CA GLU A 265 5.32 -19.91 3.37
C GLU A 265 5.06 -20.09 1.88
N ILE A 266 5.83 -19.40 1.01
CA ILE A 266 5.76 -19.54 -0.45
C ILE A 266 5.98 -20.99 -0.85
N LYS A 267 7.06 -21.64 -0.34
CA LYS A 267 7.36 -23.05 -0.63
C LYS A 267 6.22 -23.98 -0.20
N GLN A 268 5.69 -23.77 1.00
CA GLN A 268 4.60 -24.62 1.52
C GLN A 268 3.28 -24.38 0.79
N PHE A 269 3.00 -23.16 0.30
CA PHE A 269 1.86 -22.92 -0.59
C PHE A 269 2.03 -23.62 -1.94
N GLU A 270 3.24 -23.64 -2.49
CA GLU A 270 3.53 -24.38 -3.73
C GLU A 270 3.34 -25.89 -3.57
N GLU A 271 3.68 -26.48 -2.41
CA GLU A 271 3.44 -27.91 -2.10
C GLU A 271 1.95 -28.27 -2.13
N ILE A 272 1.07 -27.33 -1.80
CA ILE A 272 -0.38 -27.54 -1.89
C ILE A 272 -0.99 -27.01 -3.19
N GLY A 273 -0.15 -26.67 -4.18
CA GLY A 273 -0.55 -26.31 -5.54
C GLY A 273 -0.94 -24.85 -5.73
N LEU A 274 -0.58 -23.94 -4.83
CA LEU A 274 -0.86 -22.53 -4.90
C LEU A 274 0.41 -21.71 -5.16
N LYS A 275 0.43 -20.93 -6.24
CA LYS A 275 1.46 -19.90 -6.48
C LYS A 275 1.11 -18.64 -5.71
N THR A 276 2.11 -17.90 -5.27
CA THR A 276 1.91 -16.72 -4.45
C THR A 276 2.03 -15.44 -5.26
N THR A 277 1.26 -14.44 -4.88
CA THR A 277 1.47 -13.03 -5.19
C THR A 277 1.71 -12.29 -3.87
N ILE A 278 2.51 -11.23 -3.91
CA ILE A 278 2.82 -10.42 -2.73
C ILE A 278 2.06 -9.10 -2.82
N TYR A 279 1.30 -8.78 -1.78
CA TYR A 279 0.59 -7.51 -1.69
C TYR A 279 1.57 -6.38 -1.36
N ARG A 280 1.50 -5.32 -2.17
CA ARG A 280 2.27 -4.09 -1.93
C ARG A 280 1.32 -2.92 -1.67
N ALA A 281 1.73 -1.96 -0.85
CA ALA A 281 0.98 -0.73 -0.65
C ALA A 281 0.92 0.07 -1.96
N ALA A 282 -0.28 0.56 -2.33
CA ALA A 282 -0.42 1.43 -3.48
C ALA A 282 0.17 2.81 -3.18
N VAL A 283 0.94 3.35 -4.11
CA VAL A 283 1.60 4.65 -3.97
C VAL A 283 0.90 5.77 -4.75
N ASN A 284 -0.03 5.45 -5.66
CA ASN A 284 -0.78 6.44 -6.43
C ASN A 284 -2.16 6.72 -5.84
N THR A 285 -2.65 7.93 -6.02
CA THR A 285 -3.94 8.40 -5.46
C THR A 285 -5.15 7.59 -5.93
N ILE A 286 -5.11 7.02 -7.14
CA ILE A 286 -6.23 6.25 -7.71
C ILE A 286 -6.49 4.99 -6.91
N ASN A 287 -5.43 4.32 -6.44
CA ASN A 287 -5.49 3.05 -5.71
C ASN A 287 -5.15 3.16 -4.23
N LYS A 288 -4.45 4.24 -3.84
CA LYS A 288 -4.09 4.48 -2.44
C LYS A 288 -5.36 4.58 -1.61
N ARG A 289 -5.41 3.78 -0.55
CA ARG A 289 -6.40 3.95 0.50
C ARG A 289 -5.73 4.67 1.63
N MET A 290 -6.39 5.68 2.12
CA MET A 290 -5.89 6.45 3.25
C MET A 290 -5.90 5.59 4.49
N HIS A 291 -4.72 5.31 4.98
CA HIS A 291 -4.55 4.42 6.09
C HIS A 291 -3.74 5.05 7.20
N ILE A 292 -4.37 5.18 8.30
CA ILE A 292 -3.72 4.87 9.55
C ILE A 292 -3.45 3.37 9.48
N LYS A 293 -2.18 2.98 9.60
CA LYS A 293 -1.65 1.63 9.47
C LYS A 293 -2.62 0.54 9.96
N ILE A 294 -2.93 -0.44 9.13
CA ILE A 294 -3.61 -1.67 9.48
C ILE A 294 -2.65 -2.83 9.30
N GLY A 295 -1.88 -3.12 10.34
CA GLY A 295 -1.20 -4.38 10.61
C GLY A 295 -0.36 -5.08 9.54
N TYR A 296 -0.47 -4.73 8.26
CA TYR A 296 0.26 -5.36 7.15
C TYR A 296 0.68 -4.38 6.04
N TYR A 297 0.63 -3.08 6.30
CA TYR A 297 1.21 -2.07 5.40
C TYR A 297 2.64 -1.78 5.81
N GLY A 298 3.43 -1.35 4.85
CA GLY A 298 4.80 -0.91 5.07
C GLY A 298 4.90 0.20 6.11
N THR A 299 6.10 0.43 6.59
CA THR A 299 6.39 1.48 7.55
C THR A 299 6.14 2.84 6.92
N SER A 300 5.35 3.68 7.59
CA SER A 300 5.18 5.06 7.18
C SER A 300 6.35 5.90 7.68
N PRO A 301 7.03 6.67 6.83
CA PRO A 301 8.03 7.63 7.26
C PRO A 301 7.45 8.77 8.10
N ASN A 302 6.15 9.06 7.94
CA ASN A 302 5.41 10.08 8.70
C ASN A 302 3.90 9.77 8.73
N LYS A 303 3.43 9.31 9.89
CA LYS A 303 1.99 8.99 10.10
C LYS A 303 1.09 10.24 9.99
N GLN A 304 1.60 11.42 10.37
CA GLN A 304 0.83 12.67 10.26
C GLN A 304 0.64 13.08 8.79
N MET A 305 1.67 12.93 7.96
CA MET A 305 1.53 13.17 6.52
C MET A 305 0.46 12.28 5.90
N GLU A 306 0.43 10.99 6.22
CA GLU A 306 -0.62 10.10 5.71
C GLU A 306 -2.01 10.53 6.16
N TYR A 307 -2.13 10.99 7.39
CA TYR A 307 -3.40 11.49 7.92
C TYR A 307 -3.83 12.80 7.26
N ASP A 308 -2.90 13.72 7.02
CA ASP A 308 -3.17 15.01 6.38
C ASP A 308 -3.72 14.85 4.94
N HIS A 309 -3.19 13.86 4.21
CA HIS A 309 -3.54 13.58 2.81
C HIS A 309 -4.68 12.55 2.62
N ARG A 310 -5.36 12.12 3.71
CA ARG A 310 -6.40 11.07 3.64
C ARG A 310 -7.61 11.39 2.77
N PHE A 311 -7.81 12.62 2.43
CA PHE A 311 -8.94 13.10 1.63
C PHE A 311 -8.53 13.89 0.39
N ASP A 312 -7.32 13.70 -0.10
CA ASP A 312 -6.81 14.36 -1.29
C ASP A 312 -7.65 14.09 -2.53
N ASN A 313 -8.31 12.94 -2.58
CA ASN A 313 -9.29 12.64 -3.62
C ASN A 313 -10.45 13.65 -3.67
N GLY A 314 -10.68 14.46 -2.63
CA GLY A 314 -11.62 15.57 -2.65
C GLY A 314 -11.34 16.61 -3.74
N ILE A 315 -10.12 16.66 -4.29
CA ILE A 315 -9.75 17.54 -5.40
C ILE A 315 -10.54 17.18 -6.67
N TYR A 316 -10.72 15.88 -6.95
CA TYR A 316 -11.25 15.39 -8.23
C TYR A 316 -12.46 14.44 -8.10
N LEU A 317 -12.88 14.10 -6.88
CA LEU A 317 -13.95 13.12 -6.64
C LEU A 317 -15.33 13.67 -7.01
N ASP A 318 -15.83 13.25 -8.15
CA ASP A 318 -17.18 13.52 -8.60
C ASP A 318 -17.88 12.25 -9.12
N ALA A 319 -19.12 12.39 -9.59
CA ALA A 319 -19.90 11.26 -10.08
C ALA A 319 -19.32 10.64 -11.34
N ALA A 320 -18.79 11.46 -12.26
CA ALA A 320 -18.22 10.99 -13.52
C ALA A 320 -16.93 10.20 -13.27
N PHE A 321 -16.05 10.68 -12.40
CA PHE A 321 -14.85 9.94 -12.00
C PHE A 321 -15.19 8.59 -11.34
N ILE A 322 -16.20 8.54 -10.46
CA ILE A 322 -16.62 7.27 -9.84
C ILE A 322 -17.14 6.28 -10.89
N GLU A 323 -17.97 6.72 -11.83
CA GLU A 323 -18.43 5.85 -12.94
C GLU A 323 -17.24 5.36 -13.80
N ARG A 324 -16.29 6.25 -14.10
CA ARG A 324 -15.06 5.91 -14.82
C ARG A 324 -14.27 4.83 -14.08
N LYS A 325 -14.00 5.04 -12.78
CA LYS A 325 -13.24 4.11 -11.94
C LYS A 325 -13.94 2.75 -11.77
N ILE A 326 -15.26 2.73 -11.65
CA ILE A 326 -16.08 1.50 -11.64
C ILE A 326 -15.95 0.78 -12.99
N GLY A 327 -16.03 1.51 -14.10
CA GLY A 327 -15.84 0.97 -15.44
C GLY A 327 -14.44 0.34 -15.61
N ALA A 328 -13.39 1.04 -15.19
CA ALA A 328 -12.01 0.56 -15.21
C ALA A 328 -11.85 -0.73 -14.39
N LEU A 329 -12.45 -0.79 -13.19
CA LEU A 329 -12.41 -2.00 -12.36
C LEU A 329 -13.09 -3.20 -13.01
N LYS A 330 -14.26 -2.96 -13.60
CA LYS A 330 -15.01 -4.00 -14.31
C LYS A 330 -14.25 -4.52 -15.52
N PHE A 331 -13.67 -3.62 -16.31
CA PHE A 331 -12.84 -3.97 -17.45
C PHE A 331 -11.59 -4.77 -17.01
N ALA A 332 -10.91 -4.33 -15.97
CA ALA A 332 -9.73 -5.00 -15.43
C ALA A 332 -10.03 -6.45 -14.99
N TYR A 333 -11.14 -6.67 -14.29
CA TYR A 333 -11.55 -8.02 -13.90
C TYR A 333 -12.01 -8.87 -15.10
N GLU A 334 -12.74 -8.30 -16.06
CA GLU A 334 -13.15 -9.04 -17.25
C GLU A 334 -11.93 -9.50 -18.07
N LYS A 335 -10.94 -8.61 -18.24
CA LYS A 335 -9.68 -8.92 -18.93
C LYS A 335 -8.87 -10.01 -18.22
N ASN A 336 -8.94 -10.06 -16.89
CA ASN A 336 -8.19 -10.99 -16.04
C ASN A 336 -9.07 -12.07 -15.38
N LYS A 337 -10.26 -12.36 -15.92
CA LYS A 337 -11.26 -13.23 -15.29
C LYS A 337 -10.77 -14.65 -15.03
N GLU A 338 -9.94 -15.21 -15.90
CA GLU A 338 -9.37 -16.54 -15.71
C GLU A 338 -8.47 -16.59 -14.47
N LYS A 339 -7.59 -15.58 -14.30
CA LYS A 339 -6.73 -15.45 -13.10
C LYS A 339 -7.56 -15.19 -11.84
N ALA A 340 -8.59 -14.35 -11.94
CA ALA A 340 -9.47 -14.06 -10.82
C ALA A 340 -10.27 -15.29 -10.34
N SER A 341 -10.74 -16.13 -11.26
CA SER A 341 -11.52 -17.33 -10.94
C SER A 341 -10.74 -18.37 -10.14
N VAL A 342 -9.43 -18.46 -10.34
CA VAL A 342 -8.54 -19.40 -9.63
C VAL A 342 -7.87 -18.79 -8.39
N PHE A 343 -8.21 -17.57 -8.03
CA PHE A 343 -7.71 -16.93 -6.82
C PHE A 343 -8.34 -17.53 -5.58
N GLY A 344 -7.50 -18.02 -4.65
CA GLY A 344 -7.93 -18.69 -3.42
C GLY A 344 -8.24 -17.75 -2.25
N GLY A 345 -7.85 -16.49 -2.35
CA GLY A 345 -8.04 -15.49 -1.30
C GLY A 345 -6.73 -15.04 -0.65
N PRO A 346 -6.79 -14.08 0.30
CA PRO A 346 -5.61 -13.55 0.96
C PRO A 346 -5.13 -14.43 2.12
N ALA A 347 -3.82 -14.45 2.31
CA ALA A 347 -3.15 -14.95 3.50
C ALA A 347 -2.42 -13.75 4.15
N VAL A 348 -2.82 -13.37 5.37
CA VAL A 348 -2.45 -12.09 5.98
C VAL A 348 -1.64 -12.33 7.24
N MET A 349 -0.47 -11.71 7.29
CA MET A 349 0.37 -11.61 8.47
C MET A 349 0.28 -10.17 8.98
N GLU A 350 -0.47 -9.95 10.04
CA GLU A 350 -0.59 -8.65 10.71
C GLU A 350 0.53 -8.47 11.72
N VAL A 351 0.81 -7.23 12.07
CA VAL A 351 1.73 -6.88 13.16
C VAL A 351 1.01 -6.08 14.24
N PHE A 352 1.54 -6.12 15.45
CA PHE A 352 1.04 -5.35 16.58
C PHE A 352 2.20 -4.91 17.50
N GLY A 353 1.91 -3.98 18.39
CA GLY A 353 2.89 -3.45 19.35
C GLY A 353 3.44 -2.09 18.94
N GLU A 354 2.82 -1.45 17.93
CA GLU A 354 3.14 -0.09 17.54
C GLU A 354 2.77 0.92 18.64
N GLU A 355 3.56 1.97 18.74
CA GLU A 355 3.21 3.09 19.61
C GLU A 355 1.90 3.76 19.11
N PRO A 356 0.99 4.11 20.04
CA PRO A 356 -0.23 4.83 19.69
C PRO A 356 0.08 6.14 18.97
N PHE A 357 -0.61 6.38 17.85
CA PHE A 357 -0.53 7.63 17.11
C PHE A 357 -1.82 8.41 17.27
N GLU A 358 -1.72 9.65 17.74
CA GLU A 358 -2.84 10.60 17.84
C GLU A 358 -2.65 11.69 16.77
N PRO A 359 -3.43 11.66 15.66
CA PRO A 359 -3.27 12.62 14.59
C PRO A 359 -3.77 14.01 14.96
N GLU A 360 -3.06 15.04 14.49
CA GLU A 360 -3.52 16.41 14.52
C GLU A 360 -4.48 16.70 13.36
N ASN A 361 -5.64 17.32 13.66
CA ASN A 361 -6.54 17.81 12.62
C ASN A 361 -6.11 19.20 12.17
N ARG A 362 -5.90 19.37 10.87
CA ARG A 362 -5.46 20.61 10.23
C ARG A 362 -6.53 21.12 9.27
N THR A 363 -6.87 22.41 9.35
CA THR A 363 -7.91 23.02 8.53
C THR A 363 -7.51 23.22 7.08
N GLU A 364 -6.21 23.25 6.82
CA GLU A 364 -5.59 23.36 5.52
C GLU A 364 -5.74 22.09 4.67
N CYS A 365 -5.90 20.93 5.32
CA CYS A 365 -6.07 19.65 4.62
C CYS A 365 -7.36 19.60 3.79
N MET A 366 -7.35 18.79 2.74
CA MET A 366 -8.57 18.48 2.00
C MET A 366 -9.59 17.76 2.87
N THR A 367 -10.85 18.01 2.60
CA THR A 367 -11.99 17.33 3.24
C THR A 367 -13.01 16.93 2.17
N LEU A 368 -13.73 15.85 2.42
CA LEU A 368 -14.85 15.46 1.56
C LEU A 368 -16.15 16.14 2.04
N ASP A 369 -16.89 16.67 1.09
CA ASP A 369 -18.26 17.09 1.36
C ASP A 369 -19.21 15.88 1.47
N ASP A 370 -20.49 16.12 1.78
CA ASP A 370 -21.47 15.02 1.97
C ASP A 370 -21.76 14.27 0.67
N LYS A 371 -21.69 14.94 -0.50
CA LYS A 371 -21.86 14.30 -1.81
C LYS A 371 -20.68 13.39 -2.11
N GLN A 372 -19.47 13.86 -1.88
CA GLN A 372 -18.24 13.09 -2.08
C GLN A 372 -18.16 11.89 -1.14
N ARG A 373 -18.59 12.03 0.12
CA ARG A 373 -18.73 10.90 1.06
C ARG A 373 -19.72 9.85 0.54
N ALA A 374 -20.85 10.29 0.04
CA ALA A 374 -21.86 9.39 -0.55
C ALA A 374 -21.32 8.67 -1.79
N LEU A 375 -20.54 9.35 -2.66
CA LEU A 375 -19.87 8.75 -3.81
C LEU A 375 -18.82 7.72 -3.40
N SER A 376 -18.05 7.97 -2.35
CA SER A 376 -17.08 6.99 -1.80
C SER A 376 -17.79 5.72 -1.33
N VAL A 377 -18.92 5.86 -0.60
CA VAL A 377 -19.74 4.71 -0.17
C VAL A 377 -20.33 3.96 -1.38
N LYS A 378 -20.79 4.68 -2.41
CA LYS A 378 -21.26 4.07 -3.66
C LYS A 378 -20.16 3.23 -4.30
N TYR A 379 -18.97 3.81 -4.46
CA TYR A 379 -17.81 3.10 -5.04
C TYR A 379 -17.46 1.83 -4.23
N ASP A 380 -17.40 1.92 -2.91
CA ASP A 380 -17.07 0.77 -2.04
C ASP A 380 -18.07 -0.37 -2.20
N ARG A 381 -19.36 -0.06 -2.30
CA ARG A 381 -20.42 -1.05 -2.53
C ARG A 381 -20.28 -1.70 -3.89
N GLU A 382 -20.24 -0.90 -4.96
CA GLU A 382 -20.25 -1.40 -6.33
C GLU A 382 -18.95 -2.12 -6.68
N SER A 383 -17.80 -1.63 -6.20
CA SER A 383 -16.52 -2.33 -6.36
C SER A 383 -16.53 -3.69 -5.66
N SER A 384 -17.14 -3.80 -4.48
CA SER A 384 -17.27 -5.08 -3.76
C SER A 384 -18.16 -6.07 -4.51
N GLU A 385 -19.26 -5.59 -5.13
CA GLU A 385 -20.13 -6.41 -5.97
C GLU A 385 -19.39 -6.91 -7.21
N ILE A 386 -18.62 -6.04 -7.89
CA ILE A 386 -17.81 -6.43 -9.04
C ILE A 386 -16.78 -7.51 -8.64
N VAL A 387 -16.02 -7.27 -7.57
CA VAL A 387 -15.03 -8.24 -7.07
C VAL A 387 -15.68 -9.60 -6.80
N ASN A 388 -16.85 -9.62 -6.15
CA ASN A 388 -17.54 -10.86 -5.82
C ASN A 388 -18.07 -11.62 -7.04
N ASN A 389 -18.32 -10.95 -8.16
CA ASN A 389 -18.72 -11.62 -9.40
C ASN A 389 -17.58 -12.43 -10.01
N TYR A 390 -16.33 -12.01 -9.88
CA TYR A 390 -15.14 -12.68 -10.43
C TYR A 390 -14.42 -13.56 -9.41
N ILE A 391 -14.39 -13.13 -8.14
CA ILE A 391 -13.74 -13.83 -7.01
C ILE A 391 -14.83 -14.16 -5.99
N LYS A 392 -15.53 -15.26 -6.24
CA LYS A 392 -16.71 -15.65 -5.45
C LYS A 392 -16.35 -15.95 -4.00
N GLY A 393 -17.06 -15.33 -3.06
CA GLY A 393 -16.82 -15.47 -1.63
C GLY A 393 -16.98 -16.91 -1.11
N GLU A 394 -17.92 -17.68 -1.71
CA GLU A 394 -18.14 -19.09 -1.40
C GLU A 394 -17.04 -20.03 -1.89
N GLU A 395 -16.15 -19.57 -2.77
CA GLU A 395 -15.07 -20.39 -3.34
C GLU A 395 -13.68 -20.03 -2.79
N ARG A 396 -13.56 -18.99 -1.98
CA ARG A 396 -12.27 -18.54 -1.40
C ARG A 396 -12.21 -18.71 0.09
N SER A 397 -10.99 -18.72 0.62
CA SER A 397 -10.72 -18.71 2.05
C SER A 397 -9.76 -17.58 2.42
N PHE A 398 -9.34 -17.51 3.65
CA PHE A 398 -8.29 -16.63 4.15
C PHE A 398 -7.68 -17.21 5.43
N THR A 399 -6.47 -16.75 5.72
CA THR A 399 -5.87 -16.90 7.04
C THR A 399 -5.38 -15.56 7.53
N ILE A 400 -5.41 -15.32 8.82
CA ILE A 400 -4.84 -14.13 9.45
C ILE A 400 -4.10 -14.60 10.69
N ILE A 401 -2.82 -14.22 10.78
CA ILE A 401 -1.96 -14.41 11.94
C ILE A 401 -1.36 -13.06 12.32
N ALA A 402 -1.00 -12.86 13.58
CA ALA A 402 -0.40 -11.61 14.02
C ALA A 402 0.87 -11.86 14.82
N TYR A 403 1.91 -11.07 14.55
CA TYR A 403 3.17 -11.09 15.26
C TYR A 403 3.50 -9.72 15.88
N PRO A 404 4.18 -9.68 17.04
CA PRO A 404 4.67 -8.43 17.58
C PRO A 404 5.81 -7.87 16.72
N ILE A 405 5.98 -6.55 16.74
CA ILE A 405 7.16 -5.86 16.20
C ILE A 405 8.05 -5.30 17.32
N PRO A 406 9.32 -5.00 17.04
CA PRO A 406 10.28 -4.50 18.03
C PRO A 406 9.84 -3.25 18.80
N GLU A 407 9.01 -2.40 18.21
CA GLU A 407 8.41 -1.20 18.83
C GLU A 407 7.60 -1.52 20.11
N ILE A 408 7.18 -2.79 20.31
CA ILE A 408 6.53 -3.24 21.54
C ILE A 408 7.46 -3.14 22.78
N GLY A 409 8.76 -3.01 22.58
CA GLY A 409 9.76 -2.76 23.62
C GLY A 409 10.70 -3.92 23.91
N LYS A 410 11.42 -3.81 25.04
CA LYS A 410 12.56 -4.68 25.39
C LYS A 410 12.28 -6.18 25.47
N ASP A 411 11.02 -6.56 25.69
CA ASP A 411 10.61 -7.97 25.76
C ASP A 411 10.15 -8.55 24.41
N TYR A 412 10.43 -7.87 23.28
CA TYR A 412 9.99 -8.24 21.94
C TYR A 412 10.18 -9.73 21.64
N GLU A 413 11.40 -10.25 21.71
CA GLU A 413 11.71 -11.64 21.38
C GLU A 413 10.97 -12.65 22.28
N LYS A 414 10.84 -12.33 23.56
CA LYS A 414 10.10 -13.14 24.53
C LYS A 414 8.59 -13.13 24.26
N ILE A 415 8.06 -11.97 23.86
CA ILE A 415 6.66 -11.82 23.46
C ILE A 415 6.43 -12.60 22.18
N PHE A 416 7.29 -12.43 21.17
CA PHE A 416 7.23 -13.13 19.89
C PHE A 416 7.21 -14.66 20.10
N THR A 417 8.11 -15.19 20.93
CA THR A 417 8.17 -16.62 21.27
C THR A 417 6.88 -17.12 21.92
N LYS A 418 6.23 -16.30 22.78
CA LYS A 418 4.94 -16.69 23.40
C LYS A 418 3.79 -16.75 22.39
N PHE A 419 3.76 -15.84 21.42
CA PHE A 419 2.76 -15.85 20.36
C PHE A 419 2.90 -17.09 19.47
N TYR A 420 4.12 -17.43 19.10
CA TYR A 420 4.42 -18.68 18.39
C TYR A 420 3.88 -19.92 19.13
N TYR A 421 4.17 -20.07 20.40
CA TYR A 421 3.68 -21.19 21.22
C TYR A 421 2.14 -21.21 21.37
N ASN A 422 1.51 -20.05 21.40
CA ASN A 422 0.06 -19.97 21.50
C ASN A 422 -0.65 -20.48 20.25
N TYR A 423 -0.09 -20.27 19.07
CA TYR A 423 -0.65 -20.79 17.83
C TYR A 423 -0.52 -22.31 17.71
N GLU A 424 0.63 -22.88 18.07
CA GLU A 424 0.79 -24.34 18.17
C GLU A 424 -0.21 -24.97 19.15
N ASN A 425 -0.33 -24.37 20.33
CA ASN A 425 -1.29 -24.83 21.34
C ASN A 425 -2.76 -24.72 20.88
N ILE A 426 -3.10 -23.73 20.05
CA ILE A 426 -4.44 -23.59 19.48
C ILE A 426 -4.71 -24.72 18.46
N ILE A 427 -3.74 -25.06 17.62
CA ILE A 427 -3.85 -26.15 16.65
C ILE A 427 -3.95 -27.50 17.38
N GLU A 428 -3.12 -27.76 18.38
CA GLU A 428 -3.19 -28.99 19.19
C GLU A 428 -4.50 -29.09 19.99
N LYS A 429 -4.93 -28.02 20.64
CA LYS A 429 -6.21 -27.97 21.33
C LYS A 429 -7.40 -28.13 20.38
N ASN A 430 -7.34 -27.56 19.18
CA ASN A 430 -8.37 -27.79 18.18
C ASN A 430 -8.34 -29.21 17.61
N LYS A 431 -7.18 -29.85 17.49
CA LYS A 431 -7.06 -31.28 17.18
C LYS A 431 -7.68 -32.17 18.31
N GLN A 432 -7.44 -31.83 19.56
CA GLN A 432 -7.99 -32.55 20.71
C GLN A 432 -9.48 -32.26 20.91
N ASN A 433 -9.96 -31.07 20.70
CA ASN A 433 -11.37 -30.69 20.85
C ASN A 433 -12.27 -31.17 19.69
N ASN A 434 -11.72 -31.55 18.54
CA ASN A 434 -12.48 -32.20 17.46
C ASN A 434 -12.98 -33.60 17.84
N TYR A 435 -12.54 -34.17 18.95
CA TYR A 435 -13.09 -35.41 19.52
C TYR A 435 -14.29 -35.20 20.46
N ASN A 436 -14.56 -33.97 20.91
CA ASN A 436 -15.69 -33.66 21.79
C ASN A 436 -16.76 -32.83 21.03
N LYS A 437 -17.92 -33.49 20.87
CA LYS A 437 -19.13 -32.97 20.25
C LYS A 437 -19.43 -31.52 20.68
N ILE A 438 -19.13 -30.52 19.82
CA ILE A 438 -19.68 -29.20 19.94
C ILE A 438 -21.07 -29.21 19.29
N ASP A 439 -22.10 -28.82 20.06
CA ASP A 439 -23.51 -28.73 19.64
C ASP A 439 -23.64 -27.98 18.29
N GLU A 440 -24.40 -28.56 17.38
CA GLU A 440 -24.64 -28.03 16.02
C GLU A 440 -25.24 -26.61 16.03
N ARG A 441 -25.94 -26.22 17.12
CA ARG A 441 -26.49 -24.89 17.35
C ARG A 441 -25.41 -23.86 17.69
N GLU A 442 -24.34 -24.23 18.39
CA GLU A 442 -23.21 -23.34 18.64
C GLU A 442 -22.32 -23.20 17.41
N ARG A 443 -22.21 -24.25 16.57
CA ARG A 443 -21.55 -24.18 15.27
C ARG A 443 -22.24 -23.18 14.34
N LYS A 444 -23.57 -23.18 14.28
CA LYS A 444 -24.35 -22.26 13.46
C LYS A 444 -24.26 -20.82 13.94
N LYS A 445 -24.33 -20.58 15.25
CA LYS A 445 -24.16 -19.24 15.84
C LYS A 445 -22.73 -18.68 15.67
N LYS A 446 -21.69 -19.53 15.82
CA LYS A 446 -20.29 -19.15 15.55
C LYS A 446 -20.04 -18.90 14.06
N TYR A 447 -20.66 -19.68 13.19
CA TYR A 447 -20.59 -19.49 11.75
C TYR A 447 -21.25 -18.19 11.30
N GLU A 448 -22.44 -17.86 11.81
CA GLU A 448 -23.10 -16.60 11.50
C GLU A 448 -22.36 -15.37 12.08
N LYS A 449 -21.79 -15.50 13.27
CA LYS A 449 -20.94 -14.47 13.87
C LYS A 449 -19.61 -14.29 13.12
N LYS A 450 -19.03 -15.37 12.63
CA LYS A 450 -17.86 -15.35 11.74
C LYS A 450 -18.22 -14.80 10.35
N LYS A 451 -19.38 -15.15 9.80
CA LYS A 451 -19.90 -14.61 8.53
C LYS A 451 -20.16 -13.10 8.63
N TYR A 452 -20.66 -12.64 9.77
CA TYR A 452 -20.85 -11.22 10.06
C TYR A 452 -19.50 -10.49 10.18
N ASN A 453 -18.56 -11.06 10.93
CA ASN A 453 -17.19 -10.53 11.04
C ASN A 453 -16.39 -10.68 9.72
N TYR A 454 -16.68 -11.71 8.92
CA TYR A 454 -16.13 -11.90 7.58
C TYR A 454 -16.63 -10.84 6.60
N ASN A 455 -17.91 -10.51 6.63
CA ASN A 455 -18.45 -9.39 5.85
C ASN A 455 -17.89 -8.03 6.32
N ILE A 456 -17.51 -7.90 7.59
CA ILE A 456 -16.79 -6.74 8.12
C ILE A 456 -15.31 -6.77 7.69
N SER A 457 -14.62 -7.90 7.72
CA SER A 457 -13.20 -8.00 7.36
C SER A 457 -12.96 -8.18 5.84
N SER A 458 -13.87 -8.83 5.10
CA SER A 458 -13.84 -8.82 3.63
C SER A 458 -14.27 -7.47 3.07
N ASN A 459 -15.12 -6.74 3.81
CA ASN A 459 -15.34 -5.31 3.58
C ASN A 459 -14.14 -4.47 4.05
N CYS A 460 -13.33 -4.89 5.04
CA CYS A 460 -12.06 -4.22 5.40
C CYS A 460 -10.94 -4.47 4.41
N SER A 461 -10.93 -5.57 3.66
CA SER A 461 -10.03 -5.70 2.50
C SER A 461 -10.53 -4.92 1.28
N ASN A 462 -11.78 -4.47 1.28
CA ASN A 462 -12.41 -3.71 0.21
C ASN A 462 -13.23 -2.49 0.65
N SER A 463 -13.51 -2.29 1.95
CA SER A 463 -14.22 -1.08 2.43
C SER A 463 -14.20 -0.97 3.96
N ASN A 464 -14.01 0.24 4.46
CA ASN A 464 -14.46 0.82 5.71
C ASN A 464 -13.64 0.68 6.99
N ILE A 465 -12.86 1.68 7.21
CA ILE A 465 -12.48 2.18 8.55
C ILE A 465 -13.46 3.26 9.08
N SER A 466 -14.44 3.72 8.31
CA SER A 466 -15.33 4.82 8.75
C SER A 466 -16.37 4.46 9.84
N MET A 467 -16.61 3.17 10.13
CA MET A 467 -17.62 2.79 11.13
C MET A 467 -17.11 2.60 12.57
N TYR A 468 -15.80 2.54 12.80
CA TYR A 468 -15.29 2.32 14.17
C TYR A 468 -15.29 3.58 15.04
N HIS A 469 -15.26 4.78 14.46
CA HIS A 469 -15.27 6.02 15.23
C HIS A 469 -16.66 6.50 15.71
N SER A 470 -17.76 6.06 15.09
CA SER A 470 -19.10 6.51 15.51
C SER A 470 -19.65 5.80 16.74
N LYS A 471 -19.17 4.62 17.10
CA LYS A 471 -19.66 3.85 18.27
C LYS A 471 -18.90 4.11 19.58
N GLN A 472 -17.70 4.66 19.55
CA GLN A 472 -17.01 5.06 20.78
C GLN A 472 -17.47 6.43 21.30
N ASN A 473 -17.90 7.34 20.43
CA ASN A 473 -18.39 8.66 20.86
C ASN A 473 -19.80 8.68 21.42
N SER A 474 -20.62 7.66 21.16
CA SER A 474 -21.98 7.59 21.73
C SER A 474 -22.02 7.07 23.17
N LYS A 475 -20.98 6.36 23.64
CA LYS A 475 -20.91 5.86 25.03
C LYS A 475 -20.28 6.85 26.03
N ARG A 476 -19.67 7.95 25.57
CA ARG A 476 -19.12 9.02 26.44
C ARG A 476 -20.10 10.15 26.76
N LYS A 477 -21.28 10.22 26.12
CA LYS A 477 -22.30 11.27 26.39
C LYS A 477 -23.44 10.85 27.34
N GLN A 478 -23.35 9.70 27.97
CA GLN A 478 -24.36 9.26 28.94
C GLN A 478 -23.82 9.10 30.38
N LYS A 479 -22.73 9.76 30.73
CA LYS A 479 -22.31 9.92 32.13
C LYS A 479 -21.72 11.31 32.35
N ILE A 480 -22.57 12.30 32.38
CA ILE A 480 -22.51 13.51 33.22
C ILE A 480 -23.98 13.87 33.52
#